data_86b42c2b2a768057795cb7e44934b245
#
_entry.id   86b42c2b2a768057795cb7e44934b245
#
_cell.length_a   1.000
_cell.length_b   1.000
_cell.length_c   1.000
_cell.angle_alpha   90.00
_cell.angle_beta   90.00
_cell.angle_gamma   90.00
#
_symmetry.space_group_name_H-M   'P 1'
#
loop_
_entity.id
_entity.type
_entity.pdbx_description
1 polymer ?
#
loop_
_entity_poly.entity_id
_entity_poly.type
_entity_poly.pdbx_seq_one_letter_code
_entity_poly.pdbx_strand_id
1 'polypeptide(L)'
;MNTLTLKVRAGYLELPVSEYVGSHTLRFSRGGELLDDITIRLDYRNPTSRAYYPLSGWMGEEITVSVTPDIVLEDRQTDNPVRDRRDIFRPFLHYTPEFGWVNDPNGLLKYTSPVTGETVWHMFYQYNPYDWVWGNMHWGHAVSRDLIHWEELSPALCPDDDGTMFSGSAIVDRENRTGLKEGEEDVILLYYTCAGDTSVRSAKKKFTQCLAYSTDGGMTFQKYAKNPVVRHIKADNRDPKVVWCEELDAYLMAIYLSGHEYALLTSKNLLDWEQIQRIKLDRDAECPDIYPITVENAPSKRRWILSGASHRYLVGSFERGQFKPVQRALSLSTGRSSYAAQTFSTDSEAERIQIAWDRDTTFGSAPLAGQMGFPVSLSLVEDGDGFFLCARPHEAIDTVCRDERILHEAEITEESPLVVPLEESAYELILSYDPEKVKGDLTVTVFGQKIVLENALNTIRIGKETLPIRKFQQLPRIRMLIDKGSVEIFTCGGRAMMTEAWMLNFNQLYASFSVEEGSACISQITLRRLMP
;
A
#
# COMPACT_ATOMS: atom_id res chain seq x y z
N MET A 1 22.02 31.12 -7.99
CA MET A 1 21.76 30.10 -6.95
C MET A 1 21.84 30.81 -5.61
N ASN A 2 20.71 30.96 -4.94
CA ASN A 2 20.71 31.56 -3.60
C ASN A 2 21.20 30.53 -2.59
N THR A 3 21.91 31.02 -1.59
CA THR A 3 22.47 30.19 -0.50
C THR A 3 22.14 30.79 0.84
N LEU A 4 21.91 29.92 1.82
CA LEU A 4 21.76 30.26 3.23
C LEU A 4 22.79 29.44 4.02
N THR A 5 23.69 30.12 4.72
CA THR A 5 24.55 29.46 5.70
C THR A 5 23.91 29.57 7.06
N LEU A 6 23.71 28.46 7.71
CA LEU A 6 23.07 28.38 9.02
C LEU A 6 23.95 27.57 10.00
N LYS A 7 24.04 28.05 11.22
CA LYS A 7 24.55 27.25 12.33
C LYS A 7 23.38 26.41 12.89
N VAL A 8 23.53 25.11 12.89
CA VAL A 8 22.48 24.20 13.38
C VAL A 8 22.35 24.34 14.90
N ARG A 9 21.14 24.73 15.36
CA ARG A 9 20.81 24.98 16.77
C ARG A 9 19.49 24.34 17.23
N ALA A 10 18.74 23.75 16.29
CA ALA A 10 17.51 23.01 16.58
C ALA A 10 17.38 21.77 15.70
N GLY A 11 16.52 20.84 16.08
CA GLY A 11 16.38 19.54 15.44
C GLY A 11 15.82 19.57 14.03
N TYR A 12 15.13 20.65 13.63
CA TYR A 12 14.46 20.75 12.32
C TYR A 12 14.65 22.11 11.66
N LEU A 13 14.68 22.12 10.33
CA LEU A 13 14.46 23.30 9.51
C LEU A 13 13.01 23.29 9.00
N GLU A 14 12.22 24.31 9.35
CA GLU A 14 10.89 24.52 8.82
C GLU A 14 10.96 24.99 7.37
N LEU A 15 10.28 24.29 6.48
CA LEU A 15 10.19 24.56 5.05
C LEU A 15 8.72 24.83 4.68
N PRO A 16 8.36 26.08 4.36
CA PRO A 16 7.00 26.41 3.94
C PRO A 16 6.72 25.88 2.53
N VAL A 17 5.62 25.14 2.36
CA VAL A 17 5.26 24.42 1.12
C VAL A 17 3.95 24.93 0.58
N SER A 18 3.82 24.96 -0.76
CA SER A 18 2.58 25.33 -1.44
C SER A 18 2.39 24.55 -2.73
N GLU A 19 1.17 24.02 -2.96
CA GLU A 19 0.78 23.36 -4.21
C GLU A 19 0.72 24.29 -5.41
N TYR A 20 0.74 25.60 -5.19
CA TYR A 20 0.58 26.62 -6.25
C TYR A 20 1.90 27.05 -6.90
N VAL A 21 3.03 26.50 -6.44
CA VAL A 21 4.36 26.84 -7.00
C VAL A 21 5.06 25.64 -7.58
N GLY A 22 6.05 25.90 -8.43
CA GLY A 22 6.92 24.87 -9.00
C GLY A 22 7.90 24.30 -7.97
N SER A 23 8.49 23.15 -8.30
CA SER A 23 9.48 22.49 -7.44
C SER A 23 10.81 23.20 -7.42
N HIS A 24 11.45 23.18 -6.25
CA HIS A 24 12.81 23.65 -5.99
C HIS A 24 13.67 22.46 -5.53
N THR A 25 14.94 22.44 -5.93
CA THR A 25 15.91 21.49 -5.38
C THR A 25 16.75 22.23 -4.33
N LEU A 26 16.68 21.74 -3.08
CA LEU A 26 17.59 22.16 -2.01
C LEU A 26 18.76 21.19 -1.94
N ARG A 27 19.96 21.75 -1.72
CA ARG A 27 21.18 20.98 -1.47
C ARG A 27 21.78 21.44 -0.15
N PHE A 28 22.00 20.50 0.73
CA PHE A 28 22.64 20.69 2.03
C PHE A 28 24.09 20.29 1.91
N SER A 29 25.02 21.17 2.28
CA SER A 29 26.46 20.94 2.17
C SER A 29 27.23 21.44 3.39
N ARG A 30 28.38 20.82 3.64
CA ARG A 30 29.30 21.18 4.71
C ARG A 30 30.71 21.28 4.13
N GLY A 31 31.32 22.46 4.22
CA GLY A 31 32.68 22.67 3.68
C GLY A 31 32.81 22.41 2.17
N GLY A 32 31.70 22.47 1.42
CA GLY A 32 31.64 22.16 -0.01
C GLY A 32 31.30 20.70 -0.35
N GLU A 33 31.25 19.81 0.63
CA GLU A 33 30.78 18.44 0.48
C GLU A 33 29.24 18.40 0.52
N LEU A 34 28.60 17.76 -0.46
CA LEU A 34 27.15 17.57 -0.49
C LEU A 34 26.75 16.48 0.52
N LEU A 35 25.93 16.86 1.49
CA LEU A 35 25.42 15.96 2.53
C LEU A 35 24.08 15.35 2.15
N ASP A 36 23.17 16.17 1.56
CA ASP A 36 21.85 15.73 1.14
C ASP A 36 21.25 16.65 0.08
N ASP A 37 20.25 16.14 -0.65
CA ASP A 37 19.46 16.92 -1.58
C ASP A 37 17.99 16.48 -1.56
N ILE A 38 17.08 17.45 -1.61
CA ILE A 38 15.63 17.21 -1.68
C ILE A 38 14.96 18.08 -2.73
N THR A 39 13.84 17.61 -3.25
CA THR A 39 12.96 18.38 -4.13
C THR A 39 11.66 18.72 -3.40
N ILE A 40 11.27 20.00 -3.40
CA ILE A 40 10.14 20.50 -2.61
C ILE A 40 9.56 21.77 -3.25
N ARG A 41 8.24 22.00 -3.12
CA ARG A 41 7.54 23.18 -3.62
C ARG A 41 7.54 24.31 -2.58
N LEU A 42 8.67 25.02 -2.46
CA LEU A 42 8.85 26.08 -1.48
C LEU A 42 8.11 27.36 -1.81
N ASP A 43 7.35 27.89 -0.84
CA ASP A 43 6.74 29.22 -0.93
C ASP A 43 6.76 29.93 0.44
N TYR A 44 7.66 30.88 0.62
CA TYR A 44 7.76 31.71 1.85
C TYR A 44 6.71 32.83 1.92
N ARG A 45 6.02 33.13 0.79
CA ARG A 45 5.04 34.24 0.73
C ARG A 45 3.63 33.77 1.05
N ASN A 46 3.20 32.65 0.43
CA ASN A 46 1.85 32.14 0.56
C ASN A 46 1.88 30.61 0.79
N PRO A 47 2.47 30.13 1.89
CA PRO A 47 2.53 28.70 2.16
C PRO A 47 1.13 28.16 2.47
N THR A 48 0.82 26.99 1.96
CA THR A 48 -0.41 26.25 2.31
C THR A 48 -0.16 25.22 3.40
N SER A 49 1.11 24.83 3.62
CA SER A 49 1.53 23.92 4.70
C SER A 49 3.02 24.09 5.05
N ARG A 50 3.54 23.24 5.93
CA ARG A 50 4.94 23.22 6.38
C ARG A 50 5.48 21.80 6.40
N ALA A 51 6.67 21.61 5.84
CA ALA A 51 7.48 20.44 6.02
C ALA A 51 8.61 20.72 7.01
N TYR A 52 9.18 19.67 7.59
CA TYR A 52 10.24 19.77 8.58
C TYR A 52 11.40 18.86 8.15
N TYR A 53 12.52 19.48 7.78
CA TYR A 53 13.71 18.75 7.40
C TYR A 53 14.58 18.49 8.64
N PRO A 54 15.00 17.23 8.93
CA PRO A 54 15.77 16.93 10.14
C PRO A 54 17.19 17.48 10.07
N LEU A 55 17.59 18.18 11.12
CA LEU A 55 18.93 18.72 11.28
C LEU A 55 19.71 18.10 12.45
N SER A 56 19.09 17.23 13.24
CA SER A 56 19.66 16.69 14.49
C SER A 56 21.02 16.01 14.32
N GLY A 57 21.27 15.39 13.16
CA GLY A 57 22.57 14.78 12.83
C GLY A 57 23.72 15.78 12.68
N TRP A 58 23.44 17.08 12.59
CA TRP A 58 24.41 18.16 12.35
C TRP A 58 24.43 19.22 13.45
N MET A 59 23.92 18.89 14.66
CA MET A 59 23.84 19.84 15.77
C MET A 59 25.18 20.51 16.09
N GLY A 60 25.18 21.85 16.16
CA GLY A 60 26.35 22.68 16.42
C GLY A 60 27.24 22.93 15.22
N GLU A 61 27.01 22.28 14.07
CA GLU A 61 27.76 22.46 12.85
C GLU A 61 27.25 23.65 12.01
N GLU A 62 28.05 24.08 11.05
CA GLU A 62 27.68 25.08 10.05
C GLU A 62 27.38 24.40 8.72
N ILE A 63 26.15 24.58 8.23
CA ILE A 63 25.63 23.97 7.02
C ILE A 63 25.24 25.05 6.01
N THR A 64 25.60 24.86 4.75
CA THR A 64 25.18 25.71 3.64
C THR A 64 24.04 25.03 2.90
N VAL A 65 22.88 25.69 2.81
CA VAL A 65 21.73 25.26 2.01
C VAL A 65 21.68 26.10 0.75
N SER A 66 21.72 25.48 -0.41
CA SER A 66 21.55 26.14 -1.71
C SER A 66 20.24 25.71 -2.37
N VAL A 67 19.61 26.59 -3.16
CA VAL A 67 18.33 26.34 -3.80
C VAL A 67 18.33 26.68 -5.29
N THR A 68 17.64 25.86 -6.08
CA THR A 68 17.46 26.04 -7.52
C THR A 68 16.03 25.61 -7.93
N PRO A 69 15.27 26.40 -8.69
CA PRO A 69 15.52 27.80 -9.06
C PRO A 69 15.62 28.72 -7.83
N ASP A 70 16.11 29.94 -8.06
CA ASP A 70 16.43 30.88 -6.98
C ASP A 70 15.19 31.36 -6.23
N ILE A 71 15.18 31.18 -4.92
CA ILE A 71 14.24 31.76 -3.96
C ILE A 71 15.05 32.22 -2.72
N VAL A 72 14.55 33.21 -1.97
CA VAL A 72 15.18 33.62 -0.72
C VAL A 72 14.86 32.58 0.35
N LEU A 73 15.90 31.96 0.90
CA LEU A 73 15.78 31.02 2.01
C LEU A 73 15.81 31.76 3.35
N GLU A 74 15.06 31.28 4.31
CA GLU A 74 15.00 31.82 5.69
C GLU A 74 15.48 30.76 6.69
N ASP A 75 16.21 31.20 7.71
CA ASP A 75 16.65 30.35 8.84
C ASP A 75 15.51 30.17 9.84
N ARG A 76 14.66 29.17 9.60
CA ARG A 76 13.52 28.80 10.43
C ARG A 76 13.76 27.49 11.15
N GLN A 77 14.67 27.47 12.10
CA GLN A 77 14.95 26.28 12.89
C GLN A 77 14.01 26.14 14.09
N THR A 78 13.57 24.89 14.40
CA THR A 78 12.66 24.58 15.52
C THR A 78 12.94 23.19 16.10
N ASP A 79 12.74 23.02 17.41
CA ASP A 79 12.68 21.71 18.07
C ASP A 79 11.23 21.17 18.19
N ASN A 80 10.25 22.02 17.85
CA ASN A 80 8.83 21.70 18.00
C ASN A 80 8.14 21.77 16.63
N PRO A 81 8.22 20.73 15.80
CA PRO A 81 7.51 20.69 14.54
C PRO A 81 5.99 20.66 14.81
N VAL A 82 5.25 21.57 14.19
CA VAL A 82 3.79 21.64 14.28
C VAL A 82 3.21 21.38 12.90
N ARG A 83 2.60 20.21 12.72
CA ARG A 83 1.94 19.84 11.48
C ARG A 83 0.46 20.20 11.52
N ASP A 84 -0.03 20.82 10.46
CA ASP A 84 -1.45 21.07 10.24
C ASP A 84 -2.11 19.77 9.76
N ARG A 85 -2.73 19.04 10.67
CA ARG A 85 -3.30 17.73 10.37
C ARG A 85 -4.55 17.81 9.49
N ARG A 86 -5.37 18.87 9.60
CA ARG A 86 -6.68 18.99 8.93
C ARG A 86 -7.48 17.70 8.94
N ASP A 87 -7.68 17.15 10.13
CA ASP A 87 -8.25 15.81 10.35
C ASP A 87 -9.63 15.61 9.74
N ILE A 88 -10.40 16.70 9.53
CA ILE A 88 -11.71 16.66 8.88
C ILE A 88 -11.70 16.05 7.47
N PHE A 89 -10.55 16.05 6.79
CA PHE A 89 -10.41 15.48 5.45
C PHE A 89 -9.84 14.07 5.47
N ARG A 90 -9.28 13.60 6.59
CA ARG A 90 -8.69 12.28 6.69
C ARG A 90 -9.72 11.17 6.63
N PRO A 91 -9.38 10.00 6.05
CA PRO A 91 -10.23 8.83 6.11
C PRO A 91 -10.43 8.39 7.57
N PHE A 92 -11.55 7.73 7.85
CA PHE A 92 -11.86 7.19 9.16
C PHE A 92 -11.18 5.83 9.39
N LEU A 93 -11.06 5.03 8.34
CA LEU A 93 -10.66 3.63 8.40
C LEU A 93 -9.29 3.37 7.77
N HIS A 94 -9.00 4.03 6.65
CA HIS A 94 -7.78 3.80 5.88
C HIS A 94 -6.59 4.54 6.46
N TYR A 95 -5.42 3.90 6.44
CA TYR A 95 -4.19 4.54 6.92
C TYR A 95 -3.70 5.61 5.95
N THR A 96 -3.34 6.75 6.51
CA THR A 96 -2.57 7.82 5.87
C THR A 96 -1.48 8.31 6.82
N PRO A 97 -0.28 8.71 6.33
CA PRO A 97 0.70 9.39 7.17
C PRO A 97 0.17 10.75 7.64
N GLU A 98 0.80 11.34 8.64
CA GLU A 98 0.41 12.68 9.12
C GLU A 98 0.57 13.77 8.05
N PHE A 99 1.52 13.61 7.15
CA PHE A 99 1.88 14.58 6.13
C PHE A 99 2.55 13.89 4.94
N GLY A 100 2.43 14.47 3.75
CA GLY A 100 3.26 14.11 2.61
C GLY A 100 2.58 13.16 1.62
N TRP A 101 3.40 12.49 0.81
CA TRP A 101 2.98 11.53 -0.20
C TRP A 101 3.21 10.11 0.29
N VAL A 102 2.25 9.24 0.04
CA VAL A 102 2.40 7.79 0.23
C VAL A 102 2.06 7.05 -1.06
N ASN A 103 2.85 6.01 -1.37
CA ASN A 103 2.51 5.04 -2.40
C ASN A 103 2.77 3.61 -1.91
N ASP A 104 3.38 2.73 -2.65
CA ASP A 104 3.49 1.29 -2.42
C ASP A 104 3.66 0.89 -0.95
N PRO A 105 2.86 -0.05 -0.43
CA PRO A 105 3.19 -0.72 0.82
C PRO A 105 4.47 -1.54 0.65
N ASN A 106 5.34 -1.48 1.65
CA ASN A 106 6.64 -2.12 1.67
C ASN A 106 6.81 -2.93 2.94
N GLY A 107 7.63 -3.95 2.89
CA GLY A 107 8.10 -4.64 4.08
C GLY A 107 7.01 -5.06 5.07
N LEU A 108 5.82 -5.41 4.58
CA LEU A 108 4.71 -5.83 5.41
C LEU A 108 5.09 -7.07 6.21
N LEU A 109 5.08 -6.96 7.54
CA LEU A 109 5.60 -7.99 8.44
C LEU A 109 4.75 -8.12 9.70
N LYS A 110 4.39 -9.35 10.08
CA LYS A 110 3.93 -9.70 11.42
C LYS A 110 5.11 -10.21 12.21
N TYR A 111 5.49 -9.51 13.26
CA TYR A 111 6.60 -9.90 14.11
C TYR A 111 6.13 -10.18 15.53
N THR A 112 6.51 -11.35 16.05
CA THR A 112 6.33 -11.69 17.44
C THR A 112 7.70 -11.74 18.10
N SER A 113 7.95 -10.85 19.05
CA SER A 113 9.21 -10.78 19.77
C SER A 113 9.43 -12.08 20.59
N PRO A 114 10.55 -12.78 20.43
CA PRO A 114 10.89 -13.92 21.26
C PRO A 114 11.20 -13.52 22.72
N VAL A 115 11.45 -12.24 22.98
CA VAL A 115 11.80 -11.71 24.31
C VAL A 115 10.55 -11.35 25.10
N THR A 116 9.62 -10.60 24.49
CA THR A 116 8.43 -10.09 25.18
C THR A 116 7.17 -10.92 24.93
N GLY A 117 7.15 -11.70 23.86
CA GLY A 117 5.95 -12.39 23.36
C GLY A 117 4.92 -11.47 22.71
N GLU A 118 5.19 -10.17 22.62
CA GLU A 118 4.29 -9.22 21.95
C GLU A 118 4.34 -9.40 20.43
N THR A 119 3.16 -9.32 19.82
CA THR A 119 3.00 -9.35 18.36
C THR A 119 2.70 -7.95 17.84
N VAL A 120 3.46 -7.53 16.84
CA VAL A 120 3.31 -6.23 16.17
C VAL A 120 3.25 -6.44 14.65
N TRP A 121 2.34 -5.76 14.01
CA TRP A 121 2.29 -5.62 12.56
C TRP A 121 3.08 -4.39 12.15
N HIS A 122 4.12 -4.59 11.33
CA HIS A 122 4.89 -3.51 10.74
C HIS A 122 4.42 -3.28 9.31
N MET A 123 4.16 -2.04 8.96
CA MET A 123 3.90 -1.57 7.62
C MET A 123 4.89 -0.47 7.29
N PHE A 124 5.75 -0.73 6.32
CA PHE A 124 6.56 0.31 5.70
C PHE A 124 5.87 0.73 4.40
N TYR A 125 6.24 1.89 3.89
CA TYR A 125 5.64 2.42 2.67
C TYR A 125 6.55 3.42 1.99
N GLN A 126 6.40 3.57 0.67
CA GLN A 126 7.04 4.63 -0.09
C GLN A 126 6.53 5.98 0.41
N TYR A 127 7.45 6.89 0.76
CA TYR A 127 7.12 8.10 1.49
C TYR A 127 7.93 9.30 1.04
N ASN A 128 7.24 10.42 0.74
CA ASN A 128 7.88 11.74 0.66
C ASN A 128 7.49 12.56 1.90
N PRO A 129 8.39 12.75 2.87
CA PRO A 129 8.10 13.49 4.10
C PRO A 129 8.11 15.01 3.94
N TYR A 130 8.42 15.54 2.76
CA TYR A 130 8.63 16.97 2.53
C TYR A 130 7.56 17.61 1.65
N ASP A 131 6.82 16.82 0.89
CA ASP A 131 5.79 17.30 -0.04
C ASP A 131 4.76 16.19 -0.29
N TRP A 132 3.53 16.55 -0.72
CA TRP A 132 2.49 15.59 -1.08
C TRP A 132 2.41 15.32 -2.59
N VAL A 133 3.59 15.30 -3.21
CA VAL A 133 3.82 14.78 -4.56
C VAL A 133 4.93 13.74 -4.53
N TRP A 134 4.95 12.87 -5.52
CA TRP A 134 5.98 11.84 -5.64
C TRP A 134 7.39 12.45 -5.73
N GLY A 135 8.34 11.91 -5.00
CA GLY A 135 9.74 12.33 -4.96
C GLY A 135 10.39 11.99 -3.62
N ASN A 136 11.68 12.24 -3.47
CA ASN A 136 12.46 12.06 -2.22
C ASN A 136 12.17 10.73 -1.51
N MET A 137 12.04 9.62 -2.21
CA MET A 137 11.51 8.38 -1.65
C MET A 137 12.30 7.87 -0.45
N HIS A 138 11.63 7.85 0.69
CA HIS A 138 11.98 7.20 1.93
C HIS A 138 11.14 5.93 2.10
N TRP A 139 11.45 5.11 3.08
CA TRP A 139 10.48 4.20 3.66
C TRP A 139 9.90 4.83 4.93
N GLY A 140 8.64 5.24 4.87
CA GLY A 140 7.86 5.54 6.07
C GLY A 140 7.63 4.25 6.85
N HIS A 141 7.22 4.37 8.11
CA HIS A 141 7.03 3.23 9.00
C HIS A 141 5.82 3.47 9.89
N ALA A 142 4.93 2.50 9.95
CA ALA A 142 3.83 2.46 10.90
C ALA A 142 3.71 1.09 11.53
N VAL A 143 3.21 1.04 12.76
CA VAL A 143 2.99 -0.19 13.51
C VAL A 143 1.56 -0.30 14.00
N SER A 144 1.06 -1.54 14.10
CA SER A 144 -0.28 -1.81 14.62
C SER A 144 -0.30 -3.11 15.43
N ARG A 145 -1.23 -3.22 16.39
CA ARG A 145 -1.51 -4.47 17.10
C ARG A 145 -2.75 -5.20 16.56
N ASP A 146 -3.53 -4.55 15.70
CA ASP A 146 -4.83 -5.06 15.26
C ASP A 146 -5.14 -4.82 13.77
N LEU A 147 -4.18 -4.28 12.99
CA LEU A 147 -4.33 -3.93 11.57
C LEU A 147 -5.28 -2.75 11.28
N ILE A 148 -5.85 -2.12 12.30
CA ILE A 148 -6.77 -0.98 12.20
C ILE A 148 -6.12 0.30 12.73
N HIS A 149 -5.63 0.23 13.98
CA HIS A 149 -5.03 1.39 14.65
C HIS A 149 -3.53 1.38 14.37
N TRP A 150 -3.11 2.31 13.53
CA TRP A 150 -1.72 2.46 13.13
C TRP A 150 -1.06 3.64 13.83
N GLU A 151 0.12 3.41 14.38
CA GLU A 151 1.00 4.44 14.95
C GLU A 151 2.14 4.71 13.96
N GLU A 152 2.25 5.98 13.49
CA GLU A 152 3.34 6.41 12.62
C GLU A 152 4.62 6.58 13.43
N LEU A 153 5.70 5.95 12.97
CA LEU A 153 7.05 6.07 13.51
C LEU A 153 7.94 6.93 12.61
N SER A 154 9.15 7.18 13.05
CA SER A 154 10.16 7.80 12.18
C SER A 154 10.42 6.94 10.94
N PRO A 155 10.73 7.55 9.78
CA PRO A 155 11.09 6.79 8.59
C PRO A 155 12.19 5.76 8.87
N ALA A 156 11.97 4.51 8.44
CA ALA A 156 12.92 3.42 8.65
C ALA A 156 14.14 3.52 7.74
N LEU A 157 13.96 4.01 6.50
CA LEU A 157 15.04 4.16 5.52
C LEU A 157 14.98 5.56 4.90
N CYS A 158 16.13 6.22 4.88
CA CYS A 158 16.32 7.52 4.25
C CYS A 158 17.24 7.40 3.03
N PRO A 159 17.09 8.27 2.01
CA PRO A 159 18.00 8.39 0.87
C PRO A 159 19.47 8.51 1.28
N ASP A 160 20.36 8.00 0.43
CA ASP A 160 21.81 8.11 0.60
C ASP A 160 22.51 8.31 -0.75
N ASP A 161 23.82 8.14 -0.77
CA ASP A 161 24.63 8.27 -1.98
C ASP A 161 24.31 7.20 -3.03
N ASP A 162 23.70 6.07 -2.65
CA ASP A 162 23.37 4.99 -3.57
C ASP A 162 22.00 5.19 -4.24
N GLY A 163 21.14 6.02 -3.69
CA GLY A 163 19.85 6.35 -4.29
C GLY A 163 18.77 6.74 -3.28
N THR A 164 17.57 6.96 -3.81
CA THR A 164 16.36 7.00 -2.98
C THR A 164 15.86 5.58 -2.73
N MET A 165 15.04 5.43 -1.70
CA MET A 165 14.60 4.12 -1.21
C MET A 165 13.34 3.66 -1.91
N PHE A 166 13.47 2.85 -2.98
CA PHE A 166 12.34 2.28 -3.69
C PHE A 166 11.84 1.00 -3.01
N SER A 167 10.74 0.47 -3.52
CA SER A 167 9.96 -0.59 -2.90
C SER A 167 10.73 -1.89 -2.62
N GLY A 168 10.16 -2.71 -1.77
CA GLY A 168 10.72 -3.98 -1.35
C GLY A 168 9.93 -4.67 -0.25
N SER A 169 10.54 -5.61 0.46
CA SER A 169 9.85 -6.48 1.42
C SER A 169 10.64 -6.72 2.70
N ALA A 170 9.99 -7.30 3.70
CA ALA A 170 10.60 -7.70 4.97
C ALA A 170 10.53 -9.22 5.18
N ILE A 171 11.50 -9.76 5.91
CA ILE A 171 11.48 -11.13 6.43
C ILE A 171 12.24 -11.19 7.77
N VAL A 172 11.91 -12.17 8.62
CA VAL A 172 12.62 -12.43 9.87
C VAL A 172 13.67 -13.52 9.66
N ASP A 173 14.91 -13.24 10.02
CA ASP A 173 16.01 -14.22 10.04
C ASP A 173 16.10 -14.91 11.43
N ARG A 174 15.15 -15.82 11.68
CA ARG A 174 15.05 -16.53 12.98
C ARG A 174 16.24 -17.42 13.26
N GLU A 175 16.85 -17.96 12.22
CA GLU A 175 17.97 -18.90 12.35
C GLU A 175 19.35 -18.21 12.33
N ASN A 176 19.37 -16.87 12.28
CA ASN A 176 20.58 -16.07 12.16
C ASN A 176 21.48 -16.50 10.98
N ARG A 177 20.85 -16.77 9.83
CA ARG A 177 21.54 -17.16 8.59
C ARG A 177 22.47 -16.08 8.06
N THR A 178 22.14 -14.80 8.33
CA THR A 178 22.98 -13.66 7.98
C THR A 178 24.16 -13.46 8.92
N GLY A 179 24.09 -14.01 10.14
CA GLY A 179 25.08 -13.73 11.20
C GLY A 179 24.98 -12.32 11.79
N LEU A 180 23.84 -11.61 11.57
CA LEU A 180 23.65 -10.24 12.02
C LEU A 180 22.96 -10.12 13.38
N LYS A 181 22.59 -11.24 14.01
CA LYS A 181 21.89 -11.23 15.28
C LYS A 181 22.76 -10.68 16.40
N GLU A 182 22.25 -9.64 17.08
CA GLU A 182 22.81 -9.05 18.28
C GLU A 182 21.77 -9.12 19.39
N GLY A 183 22.09 -9.78 20.51
CA GLY A 183 21.13 -9.96 21.61
C GLY A 183 20.13 -11.09 21.38
N GLU A 184 18.93 -10.96 22.00
CA GLU A 184 17.93 -12.02 22.05
C GLU A 184 16.81 -11.87 21.00
N GLU A 185 16.58 -10.66 20.49
CA GLU A 185 15.63 -10.39 19.41
C GLU A 185 16.07 -11.06 18.08
N ASP A 186 15.11 -11.53 17.31
CA ASP A 186 15.39 -12.03 15.97
C ASP A 186 15.64 -10.87 15.00
N VAL A 187 16.49 -11.12 14.01
CA VAL A 187 16.85 -10.08 13.04
C VAL A 187 15.72 -9.88 12.05
N ILE A 188 15.19 -8.66 11.96
CA ILE A 188 14.27 -8.27 10.90
C ILE A 188 15.10 -7.70 9.74
N LEU A 189 14.92 -8.25 8.54
CA LEU A 189 15.60 -7.86 7.33
C LEU A 189 14.65 -7.10 6.40
N LEU A 190 15.06 -5.93 5.92
CA LEU A 190 14.38 -5.16 4.90
C LEU A 190 15.18 -5.24 3.59
N TYR A 191 14.62 -5.87 2.56
CA TYR A 191 15.16 -5.81 1.21
C TYR A 191 14.48 -4.70 0.45
N TYR A 192 15.27 -3.79 -0.09
CA TYR A 192 14.77 -2.60 -0.77
C TYR A 192 15.61 -2.29 -2.03
N THR A 193 15.04 -1.51 -2.93
CA THR A 193 15.79 -1.04 -4.08
C THR A 193 16.46 0.29 -3.76
N CYS A 194 17.79 0.36 -3.86
CA CYS A 194 18.52 1.60 -4.01
C CYS A 194 18.33 2.09 -5.44
N ALA A 195 17.51 3.13 -5.63
CA ALA A 195 17.20 3.70 -6.93
C ALA A 195 18.26 4.76 -7.29
N GLY A 196 19.33 4.34 -7.93
CA GLY A 196 20.39 5.24 -8.41
C GLY A 196 19.87 6.20 -9.46
N ASP A 197 20.55 7.35 -9.64
CA ASP A 197 20.18 8.42 -10.59
C ASP A 197 18.83 9.10 -10.32
N THR A 198 18.30 8.96 -9.09
CA THR A 198 17.04 9.59 -8.66
C THR A 198 17.24 10.81 -7.74
N SER A 199 18.49 11.12 -7.40
CA SER A 199 18.89 12.30 -6.62
C SER A 199 20.20 12.87 -7.14
N VAL A 200 20.58 14.06 -6.70
CA VAL A 200 21.90 14.65 -7.06
C VAL A 200 23.03 13.78 -6.52
N ARG A 201 22.89 13.26 -5.31
CA ARG A 201 23.88 12.39 -4.63
C ARG A 201 24.10 11.08 -5.37
N SER A 202 23.06 10.50 -5.93
CA SER A 202 23.11 9.20 -6.59
C SER A 202 23.28 9.29 -8.12
N ALA A 203 23.60 10.47 -8.65
CA ALA A 203 23.72 10.71 -10.08
C ALA A 203 24.59 9.66 -10.80
N LYS A 204 24.08 9.09 -11.91
CA LYS A 204 24.69 8.05 -12.74
C LYS A 204 24.83 6.66 -12.10
N LYS A 205 24.36 6.46 -10.87
CA LYS A 205 24.31 5.12 -10.27
C LYS A 205 23.15 4.32 -10.87
N LYS A 206 23.23 3.01 -10.76
CA LYS A 206 22.22 2.08 -11.27
C LYS A 206 21.37 1.55 -10.13
N PHE A 207 20.18 1.09 -10.46
CA PHE A 207 19.31 0.39 -9.53
C PHE A 207 19.93 -0.92 -9.07
N THR A 208 20.01 -1.12 -7.75
CA THR A 208 20.53 -2.32 -7.09
C THR A 208 19.61 -2.71 -5.94
N GLN A 209 19.68 -3.97 -5.48
CA GLN A 209 18.90 -4.38 -4.32
C GLN A 209 19.80 -4.39 -3.09
N CYS A 210 19.32 -3.74 -2.06
CA CYS A 210 20.04 -3.50 -0.82
C CYS A 210 19.32 -4.14 0.37
N LEU A 211 20.02 -4.24 1.47
CA LEU A 211 19.58 -4.81 2.73
C LEU A 211 19.74 -3.78 3.84
N ALA A 212 18.72 -3.66 4.69
CA ALA A 212 18.82 -3.08 6.01
C ALA A 212 18.31 -4.08 7.05
N TYR A 213 18.69 -3.92 8.30
CA TYR A 213 18.30 -4.85 9.35
C TYR A 213 18.06 -4.15 10.68
N SER A 214 17.23 -4.79 11.51
CA SER A 214 16.94 -4.42 12.89
C SER A 214 17.27 -5.56 13.83
N THR A 215 17.78 -5.22 15.02
CA THR A 215 18.04 -6.14 16.14
C THR A 215 17.30 -5.72 17.41
N ASP A 216 16.33 -4.81 17.28
CA ASP A 216 15.55 -4.23 18.37
C ASP A 216 14.02 -4.38 18.19
N GLY A 217 13.60 -5.45 17.50
CA GLY A 217 12.18 -5.71 17.23
C GLY A 217 11.58 -4.81 16.16
N GLY A 218 12.38 -4.25 15.25
CA GLY A 218 11.93 -3.44 14.14
C GLY A 218 11.72 -1.95 14.47
N MET A 219 12.22 -1.47 15.61
CA MET A 219 12.07 -0.08 16.00
C MET A 219 13.06 0.83 15.28
N THR A 220 14.30 0.34 15.07
CA THR A 220 15.33 1.04 14.29
C THR A 220 15.98 0.12 13.27
N PHE A 221 16.47 0.70 12.18
CA PHE A 221 17.11 -0.04 11.09
C PHE A 221 18.44 0.56 10.73
N GLN A 222 19.42 -0.32 10.43
CA GLN A 222 20.71 0.07 9.89
C GLN A 222 20.96 -0.60 8.54
N LYS A 223 21.51 0.17 7.59
CA LYS A 223 21.84 -0.34 6.27
C LYS A 223 23.02 -1.30 6.35
N TYR A 224 22.94 -2.41 5.64
CA TYR A 224 24.01 -3.41 5.62
C TYR A 224 25.28 -2.86 4.98
N ALA A 225 26.41 -2.96 5.69
CA ALA A 225 27.66 -2.33 5.28
C ALA A 225 28.26 -2.86 3.95
N LYS A 226 27.80 -4.06 3.51
CA LYS A 226 28.29 -4.67 2.26
C LYS A 226 27.24 -4.62 1.14
N ASN A 227 26.31 -3.67 1.18
CA ASN A 227 25.39 -3.42 0.09
C ASN A 227 26.12 -3.11 -1.22
N PRO A 228 25.53 -3.41 -2.40
CA PRO A 228 24.26 -4.10 -2.59
C PRO A 228 24.38 -5.64 -2.46
N VAL A 229 23.31 -6.30 -1.97
CA VAL A 229 23.21 -7.78 -1.93
C VAL A 229 22.83 -8.37 -3.29
N VAL A 230 22.14 -7.60 -4.16
CA VAL A 230 21.93 -7.95 -5.57
C VAL A 230 22.37 -6.78 -6.44
N ARG A 231 23.36 -7.02 -7.27
CA ARG A 231 23.85 -6.01 -8.22
C ARG A 231 22.82 -5.75 -9.31
N HIS A 232 22.99 -4.66 -10.04
CA HIS A 232 22.16 -4.33 -11.19
C HIS A 232 22.06 -5.50 -12.18
N ILE A 233 20.83 -5.88 -12.52
CA ILE A 233 20.56 -6.97 -13.47
C ILE A 233 20.20 -6.42 -14.85
N LYS A 234 19.19 -5.54 -14.92
CA LYS A 234 18.67 -5.03 -16.19
C LYS A 234 17.81 -3.77 -15.93
N ALA A 235 17.89 -2.80 -16.83
CA ALA A 235 17.04 -1.60 -16.82
C ALA A 235 16.85 -1.03 -15.39
N ASP A 236 15.61 -0.78 -14.97
CA ASP A 236 15.28 -0.24 -13.65
C ASP A 236 14.75 -1.37 -12.73
N ASN A 237 15.54 -2.47 -12.65
CA ASN A 237 15.18 -3.63 -11.83
C ASN A 237 14.96 -3.24 -10.37
N ARG A 238 13.79 -3.63 -9.79
CA ARG A 238 13.33 -3.15 -8.50
C ARG A 238 12.33 -4.06 -7.81
N ASP A 239 11.93 -3.68 -6.60
CA ASP A 239 10.83 -4.22 -5.82
C ASP A 239 11.05 -5.68 -5.39
N PRO A 240 12.11 -5.99 -4.63
CA PRO A 240 12.40 -7.36 -4.22
C PRO A 240 11.39 -7.87 -3.19
N LYS A 241 10.76 -9.01 -3.48
CA LYS A 241 9.94 -9.76 -2.52
C LYS A 241 10.65 -11.04 -2.13
N VAL A 242 10.89 -11.22 -0.83
CA VAL A 242 11.62 -12.37 -0.27
C VAL A 242 10.70 -13.25 0.57
N VAL A 243 10.74 -14.56 0.35
CA VAL A 243 10.01 -15.57 1.12
C VAL A 243 10.85 -16.85 1.26
N TRP A 244 10.54 -17.70 2.23
CA TRP A 244 11.07 -19.07 2.29
C TRP A 244 10.36 -19.97 1.27
N CYS A 245 11.09 -20.78 0.55
CA CYS A 245 10.56 -21.77 -0.41
C CYS A 245 11.02 -23.17 0.01
N GLU A 246 10.10 -23.94 0.57
CA GLU A 246 10.37 -25.30 1.05
C GLU A 246 10.81 -26.22 -0.10
N GLU A 247 10.16 -26.12 -1.27
CA GLU A 247 10.46 -26.95 -2.44
C GLU A 247 11.87 -26.73 -3.01
N LEU A 248 12.47 -25.57 -2.73
CA LEU A 248 13.84 -25.23 -3.11
C LEU A 248 14.82 -25.39 -1.95
N ASP A 249 14.31 -25.62 -0.74
CA ASP A 249 15.08 -25.57 0.50
C ASP A 249 15.96 -24.29 0.55
N ALA A 250 15.37 -23.13 0.17
CA ALA A 250 16.07 -21.85 0.04
C ALA A 250 15.12 -20.67 0.18
N TYR A 251 15.67 -19.52 0.50
CA TYR A 251 14.94 -18.26 0.32
C TYR A 251 14.81 -17.94 -1.16
N LEU A 252 13.64 -17.47 -1.54
CA LEU A 252 13.26 -17.08 -2.90
C LEU A 252 13.02 -15.59 -2.93
N MET A 253 13.62 -14.91 -3.92
CA MET A 253 13.38 -13.48 -4.18
C MET A 253 12.78 -13.33 -5.57
N ALA A 254 11.64 -12.65 -5.67
CA ALA A 254 11.09 -12.17 -6.93
C ALA A 254 11.46 -10.69 -7.11
N ILE A 255 11.93 -10.30 -8.30
CA ILE A 255 12.30 -8.93 -8.66
C ILE A 255 11.68 -8.58 -10.01
N TYR A 256 11.11 -7.39 -10.14
CA TYR A 256 10.75 -6.83 -11.43
C TYR A 256 12.01 -6.42 -12.23
N LEU A 257 12.03 -6.71 -13.53
CA LEU A 257 13.14 -6.38 -14.40
C LEU A 257 12.81 -5.23 -15.36
N SER A 258 11.84 -5.42 -16.24
CA SER A 258 11.36 -4.42 -17.20
C SER A 258 10.14 -4.94 -17.97
N GLY A 259 9.26 -4.06 -18.41
CA GLY A 259 8.05 -4.42 -19.20
C GLY A 259 7.17 -5.39 -18.40
N HIS A 260 7.10 -6.65 -18.82
CA HIS A 260 6.32 -7.70 -18.14
C HIS A 260 7.22 -8.81 -17.60
N GLU A 261 8.51 -8.57 -17.44
CA GLU A 261 9.51 -9.56 -17.07
C GLU A 261 9.94 -9.43 -15.62
N TYR A 262 9.99 -10.55 -14.93
CA TYR A 262 10.45 -10.71 -13.56
C TYR A 262 11.59 -11.72 -13.50
N ALA A 263 12.44 -11.63 -12.48
CA ALA A 263 13.43 -12.65 -12.15
C ALA A 263 13.10 -13.32 -10.82
N LEU A 264 13.39 -14.61 -10.73
CA LEU A 264 13.41 -15.36 -9.49
C LEU A 264 14.86 -15.69 -9.14
N LEU A 265 15.24 -15.36 -7.89
CA LEU A 265 16.57 -15.64 -7.36
C LEU A 265 16.44 -16.47 -6.09
N THR A 266 17.49 -17.25 -5.76
CA THR A 266 17.54 -18.03 -4.52
C THR A 266 18.77 -17.69 -3.70
N SER A 267 18.64 -17.88 -2.38
CA SER A 267 19.73 -17.73 -1.41
C SER A 267 19.60 -18.75 -0.28
N LYS A 268 20.72 -19.27 0.21
CA LYS A 268 20.79 -20.10 1.41
C LYS A 268 21.10 -19.31 2.69
N ASN A 269 21.66 -18.10 2.54
CA ASN A 269 22.15 -17.30 3.64
C ASN A 269 21.56 -15.89 3.70
N LEU A 270 20.56 -15.56 2.83
CA LEU A 270 19.91 -14.25 2.77
C LEU A 270 20.82 -13.09 2.30
N LEU A 271 22.08 -13.36 1.98
CA LEU A 271 23.06 -12.36 1.55
C LEU A 271 23.53 -12.56 0.09
N ASP A 272 23.76 -13.80 -0.29
CA ASP A 272 24.23 -14.16 -1.63
C ASP A 272 23.08 -14.72 -2.46
N TRP A 273 22.78 -14.09 -3.59
CA TRP A 273 21.61 -14.39 -4.40
C TRP A 273 22.01 -14.86 -5.80
N GLU A 274 21.43 -15.95 -6.27
CA GLU A 274 21.62 -16.52 -7.60
C GLU A 274 20.31 -16.52 -8.39
N GLN A 275 20.32 -15.98 -9.62
CA GLN A 275 19.15 -16.00 -10.50
C GLN A 275 18.92 -17.40 -11.06
N ILE A 276 17.75 -17.97 -10.80
CA ILE A 276 17.35 -19.30 -11.26
C ILE A 276 16.37 -19.27 -12.43
N GLN A 277 15.59 -18.20 -12.60
CA GLN A 277 14.56 -18.14 -13.62
C GLN A 277 14.23 -16.70 -14.01
N ARG A 278 13.77 -16.50 -15.26
CA ARG A 278 13.00 -15.34 -15.69
C ARG A 278 11.60 -15.79 -16.06
N ILE A 279 10.61 -14.97 -15.70
CA ILE A 279 9.19 -15.26 -15.92
C ILE A 279 8.48 -14.02 -16.43
N LYS A 280 7.45 -14.21 -17.26
CA LYS A 280 6.59 -13.12 -17.73
C LYS A 280 5.22 -13.19 -17.08
N LEU A 281 4.72 -12.04 -16.69
CA LEU A 281 3.34 -11.83 -16.27
C LEU A 281 2.73 -10.78 -17.20
N ASP A 282 2.08 -11.25 -18.25
CA ASP A 282 1.55 -10.37 -19.29
C ASP A 282 0.56 -9.35 -18.75
N ARG A 283 0.69 -8.11 -19.20
CA ARG A 283 -0.13 -6.95 -18.81
C ARG A 283 -0.01 -6.55 -17.34
N ASP A 284 1.10 -6.90 -16.70
CA ASP A 284 1.45 -6.38 -15.39
C ASP A 284 2.93 -6.02 -15.35
N ALA A 285 3.31 -5.22 -14.38
CA ALA A 285 4.67 -4.74 -14.16
C ALA A 285 4.85 -4.43 -12.68
N GLU A 286 6.10 -4.19 -12.25
CA GLU A 286 6.44 -3.70 -10.91
C GLU A 286 5.97 -4.59 -9.75
N CYS A 287 6.42 -4.29 -8.57
CA CYS A 287 5.96 -4.79 -7.26
C CYS A 287 5.55 -6.28 -7.28
N PRO A 288 6.45 -7.23 -7.62
CA PRO A 288 6.11 -8.63 -7.54
C PRO A 288 5.77 -9.02 -6.11
N ASP A 289 4.72 -9.82 -5.96
CA ASP A 289 4.47 -10.57 -4.74
C ASP A 289 4.50 -12.07 -5.05
N ILE A 290 5.18 -12.85 -4.20
CA ILE A 290 5.27 -14.29 -4.38
C ILE A 290 5.11 -14.99 -3.04
N TYR A 291 4.19 -15.95 -2.97
CA TYR A 291 3.89 -16.67 -1.73
C TYR A 291 3.19 -18.01 -1.98
N PRO A 292 3.35 -18.98 -1.06
CA PRO A 292 2.57 -20.21 -1.08
C PRO A 292 1.20 -19.98 -0.46
N ILE A 293 0.20 -20.75 -0.91
CA ILE A 293 -1.15 -20.72 -0.38
C ILE A 293 -1.82 -22.09 -0.49
N THR A 294 -2.47 -22.51 0.59
CA THR A 294 -3.27 -23.73 0.60
C THR A 294 -4.62 -23.49 -0.05
N VAL A 295 -5.10 -24.46 -0.84
CA VAL A 295 -6.41 -24.38 -1.49
C VAL A 295 -7.50 -24.58 -0.45
N GLU A 296 -8.36 -23.57 -0.23
CA GLU A 296 -9.38 -23.53 0.84
C GLU A 296 -10.34 -24.74 0.81
N ASN A 297 -10.85 -25.10 -0.37
CA ASN A 297 -11.76 -26.22 -0.57
C ASN A 297 -11.05 -27.55 -0.94
N ALA A 298 -9.72 -27.59 -0.91
CA ALA A 298 -8.91 -28.79 -1.09
C ALA A 298 -7.60 -28.67 -0.27
N PRO A 299 -7.64 -28.79 1.07
CA PRO A 299 -6.51 -28.45 1.96
C PRO A 299 -5.24 -29.31 1.77
N SER A 300 -5.36 -30.44 1.06
CA SER A 300 -4.18 -31.24 0.68
C SER A 300 -3.41 -30.67 -0.51
N LYS A 301 -3.95 -29.65 -1.18
CA LYS A 301 -3.32 -28.98 -2.32
C LYS A 301 -2.72 -27.65 -1.87
N ARG A 302 -1.44 -27.45 -2.18
CA ARG A 302 -0.71 -26.20 -2.00
C ARG A 302 -0.30 -25.68 -3.38
N ARG A 303 -0.37 -24.36 -3.56
CA ARG A 303 0.02 -23.67 -4.78
C ARG A 303 0.87 -22.45 -4.43
N TRP A 304 1.52 -21.91 -5.42
CA TRP A 304 2.23 -20.65 -5.34
C TRP A 304 1.53 -19.61 -6.19
N ILE A 305 1.46 -18.40 -5.66
CA ILE A 305 0.99 -17.21 -6.38
C ILE A 305 2.21 -16.37 -6.74
N LEU A 306 2.26 -15.88 -7.96
CA LEU A 306 3.13 -14.78 -8.38
C LEU A 306 2.23 -13.70 -8.96
N SER A 307 2.20 -12.52 -8.35
CA SER A 307 1.42 -11.37 -8.80
C SER A 307 2.31 -10.15 -9.09
N GLY A 308 1.77 -9.18 -9.83
CA GLY A 308 2.38 -7.87 -10.06
C GLY A 308 1.50 -6.75 -9.48
N ALA A 309 1.93 -5.51 -9.68
CA ALA A 309 1.34 -4.33 -9.07
C ALA A 309 -0.13 -4.10 -9.40
N SER A 310 -0.60 -4.52 -10.60
CA SER A 310 -2.00 -4.34 -11.05
C SER A 310 -2.90 -5.54 -10.70
N HIS A 311 -2.54 -6.32 -9.67
CA HIS A 311 -3.30 -7.48 -9.18
C HIS A 311 -3.50 -8.62 -10.19
N ARG A 312 -2.71 -8.66 -11.26
CA ARG A 312 -2.68 -9.86 -12.09
C ARG A 312 -1.83 -10.92 -11.42
N TYR A 313 -2.23 -12.18 -11.54
CA TYR A 313 -1.54 -13.26 -10.87
C TYR A 313 -1.47 -14.54 -11.70
N LEU A 314 -0.39 -15.29 -11.49
CA LEU A 314 -0.20 -16.67 -11.91
C LEU A 314 -0.39 -17.58 -10.70
N VAL A 315 -1.05 -18.73 -10.93
CA VAL A 315 -1.08 -19.84 -9.98
C VAL A 315 -0.16 -20.91 -10.51
N GLY A 316 0.74 -21.44 -9.67
CA GLY A 316 1.75 -22.40 -10.11
C GLY A 316 2.24 -23.32 -8.99
N SER A 317 3.28 -24.07 -9.32
CA SER A 317 4.05 -24.93 -8.42
C SER A 317 5.52 -24.90 -8.79
N PHE A 318 6.41 -25.28 -7.87
CA PHE A 318 7.81 -25.50 -8.20
C PHE A 318 8.02 -26.95 -8.68
N GLU A 319 8.58 -27.09 -9.87
CA GLU A 319 8.93 -28.37 -10.48
C GLU A 319 10.38 -28.31 -10.98
N ARG A 320 11.22 -29.24 -10.52
CA ARG A 320 12.65 -29.30 -10.89
C ARG A 320 13.37 -27.96 -10.72
N GLY A 321 13.09 -27.26 -9.61
CA GLY A 321 13.72 -25.99 -9.27
C GLY A 321 13.18 -24.75 -10.02
N GLN A 322 12.08 -24.87 -10.75
CA GLN A 322 11.48 -23.78 -11.50
C GLN A 322 10.00 -23.61 -11.18
N PHE A 323 9.55 -22.37 -11.10
CA PHE A 323 8.13 -22.04 -11.03
C PHE A 323 7.43 -22.37 -12.36
N LYS A 324 6.37 -23.16 -12.30
CA LYS A 324 5.56 -23.57 -13.46
C LYS A 324 4.13 -23.13 -13.26
N PRO A 325 3.62 -22.18 -14.06
CA PRO A 325 2.20 -21.85 -14.04
C PRO A 325 1.34 -23.05 -14.43
N VAL A 326 0.25 -23.28 -13.67
CA VAL A 326 -0.73 -24.35 -13.97
C VAL A 326 -1.92 -23.85 -14.79
N GLN A 327 -2.03 -22.53 -14.94
CA GLN A 327 -3.06 -21.86 -15.74
C GLN A 327 -2.55 -20.52 -16.26
N ARG A 328 -3.31 -19.90 -17.19
CA ARG A 328 -3.05 -18.53 -17.63
C ARG A 328 -3.27 -17.53 -16.50
N ALA A 329 -2.62 -16.37 -16.59
CA ALA A 329 -2.79 -15.28 -15.62
C ALA A 329 -4.25 -14.79 -15.55
N LEU A 330 -4.72 -14.57 -14.32
CA LEU A 330 -6.00 -13.96 -14.00
C LEU A 330 -5.78 -12.58 -13.37
N SER A 331 -6.86 -11.82 -13.16
CA SER A 331 -6.84 -10.56 -12.42
C SER A 331 -7.78 -10.65 -11.22
N LEU A 332 -7.34 -10.19 -10.07
CA LEU A 332 -8.13 -10.10 -8.84
C LEU A 332 -8.89 -8.78 -8.78
N SER A 333 -8.25 -7.68 -9.20
CA SER A 333 -8.83 -6.34 -9.22
C SER A 333 -9.03 -5.80 -10.63
N THR A 334 -10.05 -4.96 -10.83
CA THR A 334 -10.35 -4.28 -12.08
C THR A 334 -10.36 -2.76 -11.97
N GLY A 335 -10.38 -2.19 -10.78
CA GLY A 335 -10.36 -0.75 -10.55
C GLY A 335 -9.03 -0.09 -10.88
N ARG A 336 -9.01 1.25 -10.91
CA ARG A 336 -7.81 2.04 -11.23
C ARG A 336 -6.98 2.39 -10.00
N SER A 337 -7.62 2.48 -8.84
CA SER A 337 -6.99 3.07 -7.66
C SER A 337 -6.15 2.08 -6.87
N SER A 338 -6.49 0.79 -6.80
CA SER A 338 -5.68 -0.20 -6.08
C SER A 338 -4.46 -0.64 -6.89
N TYR A 339 -3.26 -0.48 -6.31
CA TYR A 339 -1.98 -0.77 -6.97
C TYR A 339 -0.93 -1.25 -5.98
N ALA A 340 0.14 -1.89 -6.48
CA ALA A 340 1.33 -2.30 -5.73
C ALA A 340 1.03 -3.15 -4.48
N ALA A 341 0.01 -4.01 -4.55
CA ALA A 341 -0.40 -4.84 -3.43
C ALA A 341 0.69 -5.81 -2.98
N GLN A 342 0.88 -5.91 -1.67
CA GLN A 342 1.85 -6.80 -1.05
C GLN A 342 1.23 -7.59 0.10
N THR A 343 1.61 -8.87 0.25
CA THR A 343 1.23 -9.68 1.41
C THR A 343 2.18 -9.49 2.57
N PHE A 344 1.64 -9.58 3.80
CA PHE A 344 2.45 -9.66 5.00
C PHE A 344 3.29 -10.93 5.02
N SER A 345 4.55 -10.79 5.42
CA SER A 345 5.37 -11.91 5.87
C SER A 345 4.89 -12.33 7.26
N THR A 346 4.42 -13.56 7.39
CA THR A 346 3.89 -14.15 8.62
C THR A 346 4.52 -15.52 8.85
N ASP A 347 4.44 -16.01 10.08
CA ASP A 347 4.91 -17.36 10.43
C ASP A 347 3.95 -18.48 9.95
N SER A 348 2.75 -18.12 9.52
CA SER A 348 1.71 -19.05 9.10
C SER A 348 1.27 -18.82 7.66
N GLU A 349 1.30 -19.88 6.83
CA GLU A 349 0.74 -19.84 5.48
C GLU A 349 -0.81 -19.72 5.47
N ALA A 350 -1.46 -20.05 6.57
CA ALA A 350 -2.91 -19.91 6.69
C ALA A 350 -3.36 -18.45 6.79
N GLU A 351 -2.46 -17.56 7.20
CA GLU A 351 -2.73 -16.14 7.38
C GLU A 351 -2.12 -15.36 6.20
N ARG A 352 -2.89 -15.20 5.13
CA ARG A 352 -2.48 -14.37 3.98
C ARG A 352 -3.26 -13.09 3.97
N ILE A 353 -2.63 -12.02 4.47
CA ILE A 353 -3.19 -10.68 4.53
C ILE A 353 -2.43 -9.81 3.56
N GLN A 354 -3.15 -9.01 2.80
CA GLN A 354 -2.61 -8.11 1.78
C GLN A 354 -3.08 -6.68 2.05
N ILE A 355 -2.20 -5.72 1.78
CA ILE A 355 -2.53 -4.30 1.68
C ILE A 355 -2.07 -3.81 0.31
N ALA A 356 -2.82 -2.90 -0.29
CA ALA A 356 -2.49 -2.21 -1.54
C ALA A 356 -2.37 -0.70 -1.29
N TRP A 357 -1.75 0.01 -2.21
CA TRP A 357 -1.84 1.46 -2.28
C TRP A 357 -3.10 1.87 -3.04
N ASP A 358 -3.93 2.70 -2.42
CA ASP A 358 -5.04 3.37 -3.08
C ASP A 358 -4.53 4.69 -3.66
N ARG A 359 -4.03 4.62 -4.89
CA ARG A 359 -3.56 5.77 -5.65
C ARG A 359 -4.74 6.67 -6.06
N ASP A 360 -4.43 7.86 -6.50
CA ASP A 360 -5.40 8.88 -6.94
C ASP A 360 -6.29 9.41 -5.77
N THR A 361 -6.07 8.98 -4.53
CA THR A 361 -6.77 9.52 -3.36
C THR A 361 -6.19 10.87 -2.97
N THR A 362 -7.08 11.85 -2.78
CA THR A 362 -6.75 13.19 -2.30
C THR A 362 -7.73 13.60 -1.22
N PHE A 363 -7.31 14.47 -0.32
CA PHE A 363 -8.05 14.79 0.89
C PHE A 363 -8.31 16.30 1.01
N GLY A 364 -9.00 16.86 0.01
CA GLY A 364 -9.31 18.29 -0.03
C GLY A 364 -8.05 19.15 0.02
N SER A 365 -7.96 20.05 0.99
CA SER A 365 -6.77 20.89 1.20
C SER A 365 -5.78 20.33 2.22
N ALA A 366 -5.93 19.07 2.66
CA ALA A 366 -4.96 18.45 3.54
C ALA A 366 -3.64 18.20 2.78
N PRO A 367 -2.48 18.45 3.40
CA PRO A 367 -1.18 18.31 2.76
C PRO A 367 -0.73 16.85 2.74
N LEU A 368 -1.54 16.01 2.11
CA LEU A 368 -1.28 14.59 1.96
C LEU A 368 -1.93 14.03 0.69
N ALA A 369 -1.35 12.98 0.12
CA ALA A 369 -1.88 12.28 -1.03
C ALA A 369 -1.51 10.79 -1.01
N GLY A 370 -2.45 9.95 -1.43
CA GLY A 370 -2.39 8.50 -1.32
C GLY A 370 -2.84 8.00 0.05
N GLN A 371 -3.30 6.77 0.11
CA GLN A 371 -3.63 6.04 1.34
C GLN A 371 -3.33 4.55 1.16
N MET A 372 -3.25 3.80 2.25
CA MET A 372 -3.24 2.35 2.22
C MET A 372 -4.68 1.83 2.19
N GLY A 373 -4.96 0.88 1.30
CA GLY A 373 -6.22 0.16 1.26
C GLY A 373 -6.47 -0.62 2.55
N PHE A 374 -7.71 -1.01 2.79
CA PHE A 374 -8.04 -1.82 3.95
C PHE A 374 -7.40 -3.21 3.84
N PRO A 375 -6.88 -3.79 4.95
CA PRO A 375 -6.33 -5.13 4.92
C PRO A 375 -7.34 -6.17 4.42
N VAL A 376 -6.93 -7.00 3.45
CA VAL A 376 -7.75 -8.07 2.91
C VAL A 376 -7.15 -9.43 3.21
N SER A 377 -8.00 -10.38 3.62
CA SER A 377 -7.63 -11.79 3.74
C SER A 377 -7.72 -12.45 2.38
N LEU A 378 -6.65 -13.15 1.98
CA LEU A 378 -6.58 -13.90 0.74
C LEU A 378 -6.82 -15.38 0.99
N SER A 379 -7.59 -16.02 0.10
CA SER A 379 -7.71 -17.46 0.01
C SER A 379 -7.66 -17.91 -1.44
N LEU A 380 -7.34 -19.17 -1.68
CA LEU A 380 -7.35 -19.77 -3.02
C LEU A 380 -8.40 -20.86 -3.07
N VAL A 381 -9.30 -20.81 -4.04
CA VAL A 381 -10.33 -21.85 -4.26
C VAL A 381 -10.11 -22.55 -5.59
N GLU A 382 -10.36 -23.86 -5.62
CA GLU A 382 -10.43 -24.64 -6.84
C GLU A 382 -11.89 -24.74 -7.30
N ASP A 383 -12.15 -24.41 -8.56
CA ASP A 383 -13.46 -24.56 -9.18
C ASP A 383 -13.24 -25.16 -10.57
N GLY A 384 -14.09 -26.05 -11.02
CA GLY A 384 -13.94 -26.95 -12.16
C GLY A 384 -13.01 -26.54 -13.30
N ASP A 385 -12.89 -25.24 -13.54
CA ASP A 385 -12.07 -24.64 -14.60
C ASP A 385 -10.70 -24.09 -14.15
N GLY A 386 -10.36 -24.17 -12.85
CA GLY A 386 -9.06 -23.69 -12.37
C GLY A 386 -9.03 -23.21 -10.91
N PHE A 387 -7.97 -22.45 -10.60
CA PHE A 387 -7.75 -21.88 -9.27
C PHE A 387 -8.01 -20.38 -9.30
N PHE A 388 -8.76 -19.89 -8.29
CA PHE A 388 -9.15 -18.49 -8.18
C PHE A 388 -8.72 -17.92 -6.84
N LEU A 389 -7.92 -16.87 -6.88
CA LEU A 389 -7.60 -16.08 -5.70
C LEU A 389 -8.84 -15.28 -5.28
N CYS A 390 -9.13 -15.27 -3.98
CA CYS A 390 -10.26 -14.57 -3.39
C CYS A 390 -9.75 -13.58 -2.34
N ALA A 391 -10.19 -12.33 -2.41
CA ALA A 391 -9.94 -11.29 -1.43
C ALA A 391 -11.23 -10.95 -0.67
N ARG A 392 -11.14 -10.86 0.65
CA ARG A 392 -12.25 -10.43 1.51
C ARG A 392 -11.71 -9.43 2.54
N PRO A 393 -12.45 -8.37 2.92
CA PRO A 393 -12.04 -7.52 4.03
C PRO A 393 -11.64 -8.35 5.24
N HIS A 394 -10.50 -8.04 5.83
CA HIS A 394 -10.00 -8.77 7.01
C HIS A 394 -10.98 -8.63 8.17
N GLU A 395 -11.10 -9.67 9.01
CA GLU A 395 -12.04 -9.73 10.14
C GLU A 395 -11.82 -8.64 11.20
N ALA A 396 -10.66 -8.01 11.24
CA ALA A 396 -10.40 -6.84 12.08
C ALA A 396 -11.46 -5.74 11.92
N ILE A 397 -12.13 -5.65 10.76
CA ILE A 397 -13.24 -4.71 10.52
C ILE A 397 -14.37 -4.85 11.54
N ASP A 398 -14.57 -6.06 12.08
CA ASP A 398 -15.64 -6.33 13.03
C ASP A 398 -15.40 -5.64 14.38
N THR A 399 -14.13 -5.37 14.74
CA THR A 399 -13.76 -4.72 16.00
C THR A 399 -14.16 -3.23 16.03
N VAL A 400 -14.29 -2.60 14.88
CA VAL A 400 -14.63 -1.17 14.73
C VAL A 400 -16.08 -0.93 14.31
N CYS A 401 -16.89 -1.98 14.17
CA CYS A 401 -18.32 -1.86 13.96
C CYS A 401 -19.02 -1.31 15.20
N ARG A 402 -19.70 -0.16 15.08
CA ARG A 402 -20.40 0.52 16.18
C ARG A 402 -21.91 0.38 16.10
N ASP A 403 -22.44 0.25 14.92
CA ASP A 403 -23.89 0.13 14.68
C ASP A 403 -24.12 -0.71 13.42
N GLU A 404 -25.12 -1.57 13.46
CA GLU A 404 -25.51 -2.42 12.34
C GLU A 404 -27.03 -2.31 12.12
N ARG A 405 -27.41 -2.02 10.88
CA ARG A 405 -28.81 -2.00 10.44
C ARG A 405 -29.02 -3.02 9.35
N ILE A 406 -29.99 -3.90 9.54
CA ILE A 406 -30.35 -4.95 8.59
C ILE A 406 -31.77 -4.70 8.09
N LEU A 407 -31.91 -4.58 6.78
CA LEU A 407 -33.20 -4.47 6.09
C LEU A 407 -33.40 -5.76 5.27
N HIS A 408 -34.53 -6.42 5.47
CA HIS A 408 -34.90 -7.63 4.76
C HIS A 408 -35.95 -7.34 3.72
N GLU A 409 -35.88 -8.03 2.57
CA GLU A 409 -36.90 -8.02 1.50
C GLU A 409 -37.30 -6.58 1.10
N ALA A 410 -36.28 -5.71 0.88
CA ALA A 410 -36.54 -4.35 0.47
C ALA A 410 -37.04 -4.30 -0.99
N GLU A 411 -38.29 -3.85 -1.15
CA GLU A 411 -38.88 -3.60 -2.47
C GLU A 411 -38.57 -2.15 -2.88
N ILE A 412 -37.99 -1.98 -4.07
CA ILE A 412 -37.55 -0.70 -4.61
C ILE A 412 -38.19 -0.56 -6.01
N THR A 413 -38.88 0.53 -6.23
CA THR A 413 -39.45 0.89 -7.53
C THR A 413 -39.03 2.30 -7.92
N GLU A 414 -39.28 2.71 -9.15
CA GLU A 414 -39.00 4.08 -9.61
C GLU A 414 -39.72 5.11 -8.74
N GLU A 415 -40.98 4.81 -8.35
CA GLU A 415 -41.81 5.73 -7.55
C GLU A 415 -41.52 5.66 -6.04
N SER A 416 -40.81 4.59 -5.59
CA SER A 416 -40.56 4.32 -4.18
C SER A 416 -39.08 3.92 -3.96
N PRO A 417 -38.12 4.85 -4.08
CA PRO A 417 -36.74 4.57 -3.72
C PRO A 417 -36.61 4.38 -2.21
N LEU A 418 -35.71 3.50 -1.81
CA LEU A 418 -35.35 3.32 -0.40
C LEU A 418 -34.28 4.33 -0.03
N VAL A 419 -34.49 5.08 1.05
CA VAL A 419 -33.52 6.04 1.58
C VAL A 419 -33.23 5.72 3.05
N VAL A 420 -31.95 5.59 3.39
CA VAL A 420 -31.47 5.32 4.74
C VAL A 420 -30.58 6.49 5.19
N PRO A 421 -30.93 7.22 6.27
CA PRO A 421 -30.08 8.28 6.80
C PRO A 421 -28.78 7.70 7.38
N LEU A 422 -27.67 8.38 7.13
CA LEU A 422 -26.33 8.05 7.59
C LEU A 422 -25.77 9.18 8.47
N GLU A 423 -24.71 8.86 9.22
CA GLU A 423 -23.88 9.81 9.94
C GLU A 423 -22.54 9.98 9.20
N GLU A 424 -21.76 11.01 9.51
CA GLU A 424 -20.40 11.15 8.99
C GLU A 424 -19.50 10.08 9.60
N SER A 425 -19.17 9.05 8.82
CA SER A 425 -18.39 7.88 9.24
C SER A 425 -17.95 7.07 8.03
N ALA A 426 -17.09 6.08 8.23
CA ALA A 426 -16.92 5.00 7.26
C ALA A 426 -18.07 3.98 7.40
N TYR A 427 -18.37 3.28 6.32
CA TYR A 427 -19.42 2.25 6.28
C TYR A 427 -18.99 0.99 5.54
N GLU A 428 -19.47 -0.14 6.05
CA GLU A 428 -19.58 -1.36 5.25
C GLU A 428 -21.04 -1.54 4.82
N LEU A 429 -21.26 -1.55 3.51
CA LEU A 429 -22.55 -1.85 2.90
C LEU A 429 -22.49 -3.24 2.28
N ILE A 430 -23.41 -4.12 2.68
CA ILE A 430 -23.52 -5.49 2.13
C ILE A 430 -24.87 -5.65 1.49
N LEU A 431 -24.89 -6.05 0.22
CA LEU A 431 -26.08 -6.36 -0.55
C LEU A 431 -26.14 -7.86 -0.86
N SER A 432 -27.26 -8.49 -0.55
CA SER A 432 -27.58 -9.85 -0.98
C SER A 432 -28.88 -9.80 -1.78
N TYR A 433 -28.86 -10.24 -3.03
CA TYR A 433 -30.02 -10.15 -3.91
C TYR A 433 -30.06 -11.31 -4.91
N ASP A 434 -31.24 -11.57 -5.44
CA ASP A 434 -31.46 -12.47 -6.56
C ASP A 434 -31.56 -11.65 -7.85
N PRO A 435 -30.65 -11.83 -8.81
CA PRO A 435 -30.68 -11.09 -10.07
C PRO A 435 -31.97 -11.26 -10.86
N GLU A 436 -32.70 -12.41 -10.67
CA GLU A 436 -33.97 -12.65 -11.34
C GLU A 436 -35.11 -11.78 -10.77
N LYS A 437 -34.92 -11.25 -9.55
CA LYS A 437 -35.86 -10.33 -8.89
C LYS A 437 -35.52 -8.85 -9.11
N VAL A 438 -34.53 -8.56 -9.96
CA VAL A 438 -34.13 -7.18 -10.32
C VAL A 438 -34.47 -6.97 -11.79
N LYS A 439 -35.35 -6.01 -12.06
CA LYS A 439 -35.72 -5.55 -13.39
C LYS A 439 -35.18 -4.11 -13.57
N GLY A 440 -34.34 -3.92 -14.58
CA GLY A 440 -33.59 -2.67 -14.75
C GLY A 440 -32.29 -2.65 -13.95
N ASP A 441 -31.65 -1.48 -13.89
CA ASP A 441 -30.38 -1.27 -13.19
C ASP A 441 -30.64 -0.70 -11.79
N LEU A 442 -29.99 -1.28 -10.78
CA LEU A 442 -30.07 -0.78 -9.40
C LEU A 442 -28.96 0.24 -9.15
N THR A 443 -29.33 1.48 -8.86
CA THR A 443 -28.41 2.54 -8.46
C THR A 443 -28.35 2.64 -6.93
N VAL A 444 -27.16 2.47 -6.38
CA VAL A 444 -26.85 2.72 -4.98
C VAL A 444 -26.10 4.05 -4.90
N THR A 445 -26.69 5.03 -4.21
CA THR A 445 -26.03 6.32 -3.96
C THR A 445 -25.64 6.41 -2.48
N VAL A 446 -24.38 6.68 -2.18
CA VAL A 446 -23.88 6.85 -0.81
C VAL A 446 -23.07 8.13 -0.73
N PHE A 447 -23.44 9.04 0.17
CA PHE A 447 -22.83 10.37 0.29
C PHE A 447 -22.72 11.11 -1.06
N GLY A 448 -23.73 10.96 -1.92
CA GLY A 448 -23.78 11.58 -3.25
C GLY A 448 -23.03 10.88 -4.36
N GLN A 449 -22.27 9.82 -4.07
CA GLN A 449 -21.57 9.01 -5.07
C GLN A 449 -22.42 7.83 -5.53
N LYS A 450 -22.40 7.55 -6.83
CA LYS A 450 -23.24 6.55 -7.46
C LYS A 450 -22.47 5.27 -7.84
N ILE A 451 -23.02 4.14 -7.45
CA ILE A 451 -22.61 2.80 -7.82
C ILE A 451 -23.80 2.17 -8.55
N VAL A 452 -23.62 1.72 -9.78
CA VAL A 452 -24.70 1.15 -10.59
C VAL A 452 -24.48 -0.34 -10.77
N LEU A 453 -25.45 -1.12 -10.34
CA LEU A 453 -25.52 -2.55 -10.61
C LEU A 453 -26.25 -2.74 -11.94
N GLU A 454 -25.50 -2.94 -13.02
CA GLU A 454 -26.02 -3.13 -14.38
C GLU A 454 -26.47 -4.60 -14.54
N ASN A 455 -27.73 -4.84 -14.25
CA ASN A 455 -28.26 -6.21 -14.14
C ASN A 455 -28.15 -7.01 -15.45
N ALA A 456 -28.48 -6.38 -16.57
CA ALA A 456 -28.39 -7.01 -17.90
C ALA A 456 -26.95 -7.39 -18.29
N LEU A 457 -25.96 -6.61 -17.85
CA LEU A 457 -24.53 -6.83 -18.13
C LEU A 457 -23.84 -7.71 -17.06
N ASN A 458 -24.50 -7.94 -15.92
CA ASN A 458 -23.90 -8.55 -14.74
C ASN A 458 -22.61 -7.85 -14.31
N THR A 459 -22.64 -6.51 -14.19
CA THR A 459 -21.52 -5.69 -13.79
C THR A 459 -21.91 -4.66 -12.73
N ILE A 460 -20.93 -4.25 -11.93
CA ILE A 460 -21.01 -3.05 -11.11
C ILE A 460 -20.21 -1.97 -11.82
N ARG A 461 -20.77 -0.78 -11.95
CA ARG A 461 -20.11 0.36 -12.58
C ARG A 461 -19.97 1.52 -11.61
N ILE A 462 -18.75 2.08 -11.55
CA ILE A 462 -18.45 3.37 -10.91
C ILE A 462 -17.79 4.26 -11.94
N GLY A 463 -18.41 5.36 -12.28
CA GLY A 463 -17.92 6.23 -13.35
C GLY A 463 -17.75 5.47 -14.67
N LYS A 464 -16.49 5.22 -15.07
CA LYS A 464 -16.13 4.47 -16.29
C LYS A 464 -15.64 3.05 -16.02
N GLU A 465 -15.34 2.74 -14.78
CA GLU A 465 -14.79 1.44 -14.37
C GLU A 465 -15.90 0.42 -14.10
N THR A 466 -15.65 -0.83 -14.43
CA THR A 466 -16.61 -1.92 -14.27
C THR A 466 -16.02 -3.13 -13.59
N LEU A 467 -16.80 -3.76 -12.70
CA LEU A 467 -16.48 -4.98 -11.98
C LEU A 467 -17.49 -6.07 -12.34
N PRO A 468 -17.08 -7.26 -12.79
CA PRO A 468 -18.03 -8.33 -13.12
C PRO A 468 -18.72 -8.91 -11.88
N ILE A 469 -20.03 -9.19 -11.99
CA ILE A 469 -20.82 -9.96 -11.03
C ILE A 469 -21.08 -11.33 -11.65
N ARG A 470 -20.26 -12.34 -11.35
CA ARG A 470 -20.47 -13.69 -11.87
C ARG A 470 -21.29 -14.53 -10.89
N LYS A 471 -22.23 -15.31 -11.38
CA LYS A 471 -22.92 -16.33 -10.57
C LYS A 471 -21.92 -17.45 -10.27
N PHE A 472 -21.55 -17.60 -9.00
CA PHE A 472 -20.89 -18.80 -8.48
C PHE A 472 -21.86 -19.40 -7.46
N GLN A 473 -22.41 -20.56 -7.69
CA GLN A 473 -23.21 -21.43 -6.81
C GLN A 473 -24.13 -20.80 -5.74
N GLN A 474 -24.00 -19.53 -5.38
CA GLN A 474 -24.77 -18.78 -4.40
C GLN A 474 -25.28 -17.48 -5.01
N LEU A 475 -26.35 -16.92 -4.42
CA LEU A 475 -26.85 -15.59 -4.76
C LEU A 475 -25.72 -14.54 -4.61
N PRO A 476 -25.66 -13.55 -5.49
CA PRO A 476 -24.66 -12.49 -5.41
C PRO A 476 -24.69 -11.81 -4.04
N ARG A 477 -23.53 -11.74 -3.43
CA ARG A 477 -23.26 -10.93 -2.24
C ARG A 477 -22.18 -9.93 -2.59
N ILE A 478 -22.51 -8.66 -2.48
CA ILE A 478 -21.61 -7.55 -2.76
C ILE A 478 -21.29 -6.90 -1.42
N ARG A 479 -19.99 -6.74 -1.10
CA ARG A 479 -19.53 -5.98 0.07
C ARG A 479 -18.83 -4.73 -0.44
N MET A 480 -19.09 -3.60 0.18
CA MET A 480 -18.51 -2.31 -0.16
C MET A 480 -17.99 -1.66 1.11
N LEU A 481 -16.72 -1.33 1.16
CA LEU A 481 -16.12 -0.47 2.18
C LEU A 481 -16.10 0.95 1.64
N ILE A 482 -16.67 1.87 2.37
CA ILE A 482 -16.90 3.26 1.96
C ILE A 482 -16.25 4.18 2.97
N ASP A 483 -15.28 4.97 2.54
CA ASP A 483 -14.58 5.94 3.39
C ASP A 483 -14.38 7.27 2.64
N LYS A 484 -13.78 8.27 3.27
CA LYS A 484 -13.62 9.63 2.71
C LYS A 484 -12.84 9.68 1.39
N GLY A 485 -11.89 8.79 1.20
CA GLY A 485 -10.98 8.81 0.03
C GLY A 485 -11.30 7.77 -1.03
N SER A 486 -12.01 6.68 -0.67
CA SER A 486 -12.21 5.54 -1.56
C SER A 486 -13.46 4.72 -1.28
N VAL A 487 -13.80 3.91 -2.27
CA VAL A 487 -14.70 2.77 -2.12
C VAL A 487 -13.99 1.50 -2.59
N GLU A 488 -14.04 0.47 -1.77
CA GLU A 488 -13.55 -0.87 -2.09
C GLU A 488 -14.73 -1.82 -2.22
N ILE A 489 -14.85 -2.50 -3.36
CA ILE A 489 -15.97 -3.41 -3.66
C ILE A 489 -15.45 -4.83 -3.84
N PHE A 490 -16.10 -5.77 -3.17
CA PHE A 490 -15.81 -7.20 -3.22
C PHE A 490 -17.05 -7.96 -3.68
N THR A 491 -16.87 -8.79 -4.70
CA THR A 491 -17.97 -9.58 -5.29
C THR A 491 -17.50 -10.98 -5.68
N CYS A 492 -18.41 -11.81 -6.18
CA CYS A 492 -18.09 -13.17 -6.62
C CYS A 492 -17.43 -14.05 -5.54
N GLY A 493 -17.81 -13.87 -4.26
CA GLY A 493 -17.17 -14.58 -3.15
C GLY A 493 -15.74 -14.16 -2.88
N GLY A 494 -15.34 -12.95 -3.36
CA GLY A 494 -13.99 -12.41 -3.26
C GLY A 494 -13.13 -12.63 -4.51
N ARG A 495 -13.62 -13.33 -5.54
CA ARG A 495 -12.85 -13.58 -6.78
C ARG A 495 -12.65 -12.34 -7.65
N ALA A 496 -13.35 -11.28 -7.34
CA ALA A 496 -13.24 -10.00 -8.02
C ALA A 496 -13.40 -8.86 -7.03
N MET A 497 -12.53 -7.87 -7.14
CA MET A 497 -12.57 -6.64 -6.35
C MET A 497 -12.32 -5.42 -7.24
N MET A 498 -12.70 -4.25 -6.73
CA MET A 498 -12.44 -2.96 -7.35
C MET A 498 -12.26 -1.92 -6.27
N THR A 499 -11.23 -1.08 -6.40
CA THR A 499 -11.06 0.10 -5.58
C THR A 499 -11.09 1.33 -6.48
N GLU A 500 -11.91 2.31 -6.12
CA GLU A 500 -11.99 3.58 -6.79
C GLU A 500 -11.82 4.74 -5.80
N ALA A 501 -10.93 5.66 -6.15
CA ALA A 501 -10.80 6.92 -5.45
C ALA A 501 -12.05 7.77 -5.69
N TRP A 502 -12.65 8.30 -4.63
CA TRP A 502 -13.77 9.21 -4.71
C TRP A 502 -13.76 10.24 -3.58
N MET A 503 -14.50 11.32 -3.75
CA MET A 503 -14.67 12.31 -2.70
C MET A 503 -16.11 12.31 -2.24
N LEU A 504 -16.34 12.00 -0.97
CA LEU A 504 -17.67 11.98 -0.37
C LEU A 504 -18.26 13.39 -0.22
N ASN A 505 -19.56 13.52 -0.43
CA ASN A 505 -20.30 14.74 -0.19
C ASN A 505 -21.07 14.65 1.14
N PHE A 506 -20.47 15.09 2.23
CA PHE A 506 -21.09 15.06 3.55
C PHE A 506 -22.26 16.04 3.75
N ASN A 507 -22.66 16.81 2.72
CA ASN A 507 -23.96 17.46 2.72
C ASN A 507 -25.11 16.47 2.36
N GLN A 508 -24.77 15.25 1.94
CA GLN A 508 -25.72 14.19 1.58
C GLN A 508 -25.52 12.98 2.51
N LEU A 509 -25.96 13.13 3.77
CA LEU A 509 -25.82 12.10 4.81
C LEU A 509 -26.90 11.00 4.66
N TYR A 510 -26.87 10.28 3.55
CA TYR A 510 -27.76 9.15 3.29
C TYR A 510 -27.16 8.13 2.31
N ALA A 511 -27.67 6.91 2.41
CA ALA A 511 -27.63 5.93 1.34
C ALA A 511 -29.01 5.86 0.68
N SER A 512 -29.08 5.83 -0.64
CA SER A 512 -30.34 5.59 -1.36
C SER A 512 -30.19 4.48 -2.39
N PHE A 513 -31.27 3.74 -2.58
CA PHE A 513 -31.38 2.67 -3.53
C PHE A 513 -32.55 2.98 -4.47
N SER A 514 -32.29 3.07 -5.76
CA SER A 514 -33.27 3.43 -6.77
C SER A 514 -33.13 2.57 -8.01
N VAL A 515 -34.20 2.41 -8.76
CA VAL A 515 -34.24 1.72 -10.07
C VAL A 515 -34.84 2.67 -11.07
N GLU A 516 -34.23 2.80 -12.24
CA GLU A 516 -34.80 3.49 -13.37
C GLU A 516 -35.49 2.46 -14.29
N GLU A 517 -36.77 2.67 -14.62
CA GLU A 517 -37.59 1.80 -15.49
C GLU A 517 -37.64 0.33 -15.01
N GLY A 518 -38.11 0.08 -13.77
CA GLY A 518 -38.21 -1.28 -13.27
C GLY A 518 -38.51 -1.42 -11.80
N SER A 519 -38.06 -2.53 -11.22
CA SER A 519 -38.19 -2.83 -9.81
C SER A 519 -37.08 -3.75 -9.34
N ALA A 520 -36.67 -3.65 -8.08
CA ALA A 520 -35.74 -4.58 -7.44
C ALA A 520 -36.31 -5.06 -6.10
N CYS A 521 -36.18 -6.35 -5.84
CA CYS A 521 -36.39 -6.92 -4.52
C CYS A 521 -35.03 -7.38 -3.98
N ILE A 522 -34.50 -6.65 -3.00
CA ILE A 522 -33.20 -6.94 -2.36
C ILE A 522 -33.46 -7.79 -1.14
N SER A 523 -32.95 -9.02 -1.13
CA SER A 523 -33.19 -9.98 -0.05
C SER A 523 -32.64 -9.48 1.29
N GLN A 524 -31.48 -8.83 1.28
CA GLN A 524 -30.90 -8.21 2.48
C GLN A 524 -29.99 -7.04 2.12
N ILE A 525 -30.15 -5.95 2.85
CA ILE A 525 -29.23 -4.80 2.89
C ILE A 525 -28.71 -4.72 4.32
N THR A 526 -27.39 -4.81 4.50
CA THR A 526 -26.74 -4.58 5.79
C THR A 526 -25.87 -3.33 5.70
N LEU A 527 -26.08 -2.41 6.62
CA LEU A 527 -25.28 -1.19 6.79
C LEU A 527 -24.60 -1.26 8.15
N ARG A 528 -23.27 -1.27 8.16
CA ARG A 528 -22.45 -1.28 9.36
C ARG A 528 -21.67 0.03 9.42
N ARG A 529 -21.87 0.81 10.47
CA ARG A 529 -21.09 2.01 10.74
C ARG A 529 -19.76 1.63 11.37
N LEU A 530 -18.67 2.11 10.81
CA LEU A 530 -17.31 1.77 11.19
C LEU A 530 -16.60 3.01 11.76
N MET A 531 -16.08 2.89 12.99
CA MET A 531 -15.33 3.95 13.67
C MET A 531 -14.19 3.31 14.47
N PRO A 532 -12.95 3.42 14.01
CA PRO A 532 -11.75 3.05 14.78
C PRO A 532 -11.59 3.84 16.07
#